data_ba3d26d5acb27151b476ab064cb810ec
#
_entry.id   ba3d26d5acb27151b476ab064cb810ec
#
_cell.length_a   1.000
_cell.length_b   1.000
_cell.length_c   1.000
_cell.angle_alpha   90.00
_cell.angle_beta   90.00
_cell.angle_gamma   90.00
#
_symmetry.space_group_name_H-M   'P 1'
#
loop_
_entity.id
_entity.type
_entity.pdbx_description
1 polymer ?
#
loop_
_entity_poly.entity_id
_entity_poly.type
_entity_poly.pdbx_seq_one_letter_code
_entity_poly.pdbx_strand_id
1 'polypeptide(L)'
;MLERFKLLLRDMNRGIYEKETEISLSLLAALAGESVILLGPPGVAKSMVARQLKCAFRGARNFEYLMSRFSTPDEIFGPVSIQKLKTSDTYERAVDGYLPTADVVFLDEIWKAGPAIQNTLLTVINEKLFRNGIREIELPLKLLVAASNELPAKGEGLEALWDRFVIRIESRPIRQEKNFREMLLEVKSEAGGQCSAAEGKANSNAITAEEYAEWSKAIDRIGVKEEVLDAISAIRKSLRAVNVDEAAERRHVYVSDRRWKNIMRLLRTSAFMQDRAEVAVCDLLPIYHCLWQEPEERDAIRALVIKALFAPHADKLVEMKNALAEDIKYHRIRRSPDEGRDYEGEIE
;
A
#
# COMPACT_ATOMS: atom_id res chain seq x y z
N MET A 1 13.42 0.36 16.27
CA MET A 1 13.08 0.61 14.84
C MET A 1 11.74 1.33 14.69
N LEU A 2 10.71 0.91 15.40
CA LEU A 2 9.36 1.50 15.37
C LEU A 2 9.34 3.03 15.56
N GLU A 3 10.08 3.57 16.54
CA GLU A 3 10.14 5.02 16.77
C GLU A 3 10.76 5.79 15.60
N ARG A 4 11.75 5.22 14.91
CA ARG A 4 12.33 5.82 13.72
C ARG A 4 11.29 5.92 12.58
N PHE A 5 10.48 4.87 12.37
CA PHE A 5 9.41 4.91 11.39
C PHE A 5 8.32 5.93 11.75
N LYS A 6 7.96 6.05 13.03
CA LYS A 6 7.02 7.09 13.49
C LYS A 6 7.53 8.51 13.20
N LEU A 7 8.82 8.76 13.47
CA LEU A 7 9.44 10.05 13.17
C LEU A 7 9.47 10.30 11.67
N LEU A 8 9.86 9.32 10.87
CA LEU A 8 9.89 9.41 9.42
C LEU A 8 8.51 9.71 8.85
N LEU A 9 7.47 9.00 9.29
CA LEU A 9 6.08 9.24 8.88
C LEU A 9 5.60 10.65 9.29
N ARG A 10 5.96 11.11 10.48
CA ARG A 10 5.63 12.47 10.93
C ARG A 10 6.27 13.53 10.00
N ASP A 11 7.55 13.33 9.65
CA ASP A 11 8.26 14.25 8.76
C ASP A 11 7.64 14.25 7.36
N MET A 12 7.26 13.08 6.84
CA MET A 12 6.62 12.94 5.53
C MET A 12 5.20 13.50 5.46
N ASN A 13 4.48 13.54 6.58
CA ASN A 13 3.13 14.11 6.64
C ASN A 13 3.12 15.65 6.83
N ARG A 14 4.29 16.28 7.03
CA ARG A 14 4.35 17.72 7.25
C ARG A 14 3.93 18.51 5.99
N GLY A 15 2.96 19.40 6.14
CA GLY A 15 2.43 20.23 5.04
C GLY A 15 1.54 19.48 4.07
N ILE A 16 1.06 18.28 4.45
CA ILE A 16 0.06 17.53 3.69
C ILE A 16 -1.06 17.12 4.63
N TYR A 17 -2.30 17.46 4.25
CA TYR A 17 -3.47 17.27 5.10
C TYR A 17 -4.25 16.02 4.69
N GLU A 18 -4.61 15.19 5.69
CA GLU A 18 -5.44 13.99 5.53
C GLU A 18 -4.91 12.97 4.50
N LYS A 19 -3.57 12.81 4.43
CA LYS A 19 -2.89 11.84 3.56
C LYS A 19 -2.02 10.83 4.32
N GLU A 20 -2.25 10.70 5.61
CA GLU A 20 -1.48 9.80 6.48
C GLU A 20 -1.57 8.35 6.02
N THR A 21 -2.75 7.93 5.55
CA THR A 21 -2.97 6.57 5.03
C THR A 21 -2.22 6.35 3.73
N GLU A 22 -2.31 7.29 2.78
CA GLU A 22 -1.61 7.23 1.51
C GLU A 22 -0.09 7.14 1.72
N ILE A 23 0.47 7.99 2.59
CA ILE A 23 1.90 8.02 2.88
C ILE A 23 2.34 6.75 3.61
N SER A 24 1.59 6.31 4.63
CA SER A 24 1.95 5.12 5.43
C SER A 24 1.91 3.83 4.61
N LEU A 25 0.86 3.63 3.81
CA LEU A 25 0.75 2.47 2.93
C LEU A 25 1.78 2.50 1.79
N SER A 26 2.11 3.68 1.28
CA SER A 26 3.15 3.79 0.26
C SER A 26 4.56 3.54 0.83
N LEU A 27 4.83 3.95 2.06
CA LEU A 27 6.08 3.59 2.75
C LEU A 27 6.17 2.08 3.01
N LEU A 28 5.06 1.47 3.45
CA LEU A 28 4.96 0.01 3.61
C LEU A 28 5.25 -0.70 2.28
N ALA A 29 4.64 -0.24 1.18
CA ALA A 29 4.88 -0.76 -0.16
C ALA A 29 6.34 -0.61 -0.58
N ALA A 30 6.94 0.56 -0.35
CA ALA A 30 8.34 0.82 -0.68
C ALA A 30 9.28 -0.16 0.01
N LEU A 31 9.08 -0.43 1.31
CA LEU A 31 9.88 -1.40 2.07
C LEU A 31 9.65 -2.85 1.63
N ALA A 32 8.42 -3.17 1.21
CA ALA A 32 8.09 -4.47 0.63
C ALA A 32 8.59 -4.62 -0.81
N GLY A 33 8.98 -3.51 -1.47
CA GLY A 33 9.35 -3.49 -2.87
C GLY A 33 8.17 -3.62 -3.83
N GLU A 34 6.98 -3.22 -3.40
CA GLU A 34 5.73 -3.32 -4.14
C GLU A 34 5.30 -1.97 -4.72
N SER A 35 4.35 -1.99 -5.65
CA SER A 35 3.84 -0.80 -6.32
C SER A 35 2.47 -0.39 -5.80
N VAL A 36 2.22 0.93 -5.85
CA VAL A 36 0.99 1.57 -5.35
C VAL A 36 0.30 2.33 -6.47
N ILE A 37 -1.03 2.32 -6.46
CA ILE A 37 -1.81 3.24 -7.30
C ILE A 37 -2.73 4.12 -6.44
N LEU A 38 -2.70 5.42 -6.75
CA LEU A 38 -3.54 6.45 -6.14
C LEU A 38 -4.66 6.81 -7.13
N LEU A 39 -5.89 6.48 -6.79
CA LEU A 39 -7.07 6.86 -7.56
C LEU A 39 -7.75 8.06 -6.91
N GLY A 40 -8.27 8.98 -7.71
CA GLY A 40 -9.04 10.11 -7.19
C GLY A 40 -9.02 11.32 -8.12
N PRO A 41 -9.89 12.31 -7.85
CA PRO A 41 -10.03 13.48 -8.69
C PRO A 41 -8.71 14.28 -8.79
N PRO A 42 -8.59 15.16 -9.78
CA PRO A 42 -7.44 16.07 -9.86
C PRO A 42 -7.40 17.00 -8.63
N GLY A 43 -6.19 17.43 -8.24
CA GLY A 43 -6.02 18.40 -7.15
C GLY A 43 -6.07 17.82 -5.73
N VAL A 44 -6.12 16.50 -5.53
CA VAL A 44 -6.12 15.87 -4.19
C VAL A 44 -4.74 15.48 -3.68
N ALA A 45 -3.70 16.19 -4.09
CA ALA A 45 -2.32 16.05 -3.61
C ALA A 45 -1.63 14.69 -3.92
N LYS A 46 -2.06 13.91 -4.94
CA LYS A 46 -1.44 12.63 -5.31
C LYS A 46 0.07 12.76 -5.60
N SER A 47 0.47 13.76 -6.38
CA SER A 47 1.88 14.04 -6.69
C SER A 47 2.68 14.51 -5.46
N MET A 48 2.05 15.23 -4.53
CA MET A 48 2.71 15.64 -3.28
C MET A 48 3.05 14.42 -2.42
N VAL A 49 2.13 13.46 -2.29
CA VAL A 49 2.38 12.18 -1.58
C VAL A 49 3.60 11.47 -2.19
N ALA A 50 3.67 11.34 -3.51
CA ALA A 50 4.80 10.70 -4.17
C ALA A 50 6.13 11.42 -3.93
N ARG A 51 6.14 12.75 -3.94
CA ARG A 51 7.33 13.56 -3.66
C ARG A 51 7.83 13.40 -2.22
N GLN A 52 6.93 13.25 -1.24
CA GLN A 52 7.31 13.01 0.14
C GLN A 52 7.99 11.65 0.34
N LEU A 53 7.60 10.65 -0.44
CA LEU A 53 8.18 9.31 -0.34
C LEU A 53 9.67 9.26 -0.71
N LYS A 54 10.14 10.16 -1.56
CA LYS A 54 11.57 10.33 -1.83
C LYS A 54 12.36 10.60 -0.55
N CYS A 55 11.78 11.35 0.39
CA CYS A 55 12.41 11.73 1.64
C CYS A 55 12.65 10.56 2.59
N ALA A 56 11.97 9.45 2.38
CA ALA A 56 12.19 8.24 3.16
C ALA A 56 13.56 7.61 2.88
N PHE A 57 14.17 7.88 1.73
CA PHE A 57 15.39 7.24 1.28
C PHE A 57 16.52 8.25 1.08
N ARG A 58 17.65 8.02 1.74
CA ARG A 58 18.83 8.90 1.64
C ARG A 58 19.43 8.85 0.25
N GLY A 59 19.59 10.01 -0.39
CA GLY A 59 20.21 10.11 -1.72
C GLY A 59 19.39 9.49 -2.86
N ALA A 60 18.11 9.18 -2.62
CA ALA A 60 17.26 8.56 -3.63
C ALA A 60 17.09 9.44 -4.87
N ARG A 61 17.26 8.83 -6.04
CA ARG A 61 16.92 9.43 -7.33
C ARG A 61 15.44 9.22 -7.58
N ASN A 62 14.75 10.27 -8.01
CA ASN A 62 13.34 10.16 -8.37
C ASN A 62 13.13 10.47 -9.85
N PHE A 63 12.13 9.82 -10.39
CA PHE A 63 11.63 10.08 -11.73
C PHE A 63 10.13 10.36 -11.63
N GLU A 64 9.68 11.49 -12.20
CA GLU A 64 8.28 11.90 -12.22
C GLU A 64 7.87 12.20 -13.65
N TYR A 65 6.75 11.63 -14.10
CA TYR A 65 6.27 11.83 -15.45
C TYR A 65 4.73 11.82 -15.50
N LEU A 66 4.18 12.77 -16.26
CA LEU A 66 2.76 12.85 -16.59
C LEU A 66 2.50 12.14 -17.91
N MET A 67 1.81 11.01 -17.88
CA MET A 67 1.48 10.25 -19.08
C MET A 67 0.46 10.98 -19.96
N SER A 68 0.65 10.86 -21.24
CA SER A 68 -0.28 11.30 -22.27
C SER A 68 -0.44 10.23 -23.35
N ARG A 69 -1.43 10.38 -24.23
CA ARG A 69 -1.57 9.48 -25.39
C ARG A 69 -0.42 9.59 -26.39
N PHE A 70 0.35 10.67 -26.32
CA PHE A 70 1.49 10.93 -27.18
C PHE A 70 2.83 10.61 -26.52
N SER A 71 2.82 10.16 -25.26
CA SER A 71 4.04 9.80 -24.54
C SER A 71 4.79 8.69 -25.26
N THR A 72 6.09 8.87 -25.37
CA THR A 72 6.99 7.93 -26.05
C THR A 72 7.84 7.16 -25.05
N PRO A 73 8.31 5.95 -25.39
CA PRO A 73 9.25 5.22 -24.56
C PRO A 73 10.55 5.99 -24.27
N ASP A 74 10.96 6.88 -25.17
CA ASP A 74 12.19 7.68 -25.04
C ASP A 74 12.12 8.67 -23.88
N GLU A 75 10.94 9.22 -23.60
CA GLU A 75 10.71 10.17 -22.51
C GLU A 75 10.71 9.50 -21.13
N ILE A 76 10.47 8.20 -21.07
CA ILE A 76 10.34 7.45 -19.82
C ILE A 76 11.58 6.61 -19.55
N PHE A 77 12.07 5.90 -20.59
CA PHE A 77 13.17 4.96 -20.46
C PHE A 77 14.50 5.48 -21.01
N GLY A 78 14.51 6.70 -21.57
CA GLY A 78 15.65 7.35 -22.17
C GLY A 78 15.76 7.17 -23.68
N PRO A 79 16.33 8.16 -24.37
CA PRO A 79 16.51 8.14 -25.82
C PRO A 79 17.53 7.09 -26.27
N VAL A 80 17.42 6.66 -27.52
CA VAL A 80 18.42 5.77 -28.12
C VAL A 80 19.77 6.47 -28.22
N SER A 81 20.83 5.81 -27.78
CA SER A 81 22.20 6.33 -27.85
C SER A 81 22.74 6.27 -29.29
N ILE A 82 22.74 7.41 -29.97
CA ILE A 82 23.28 7.54 -31.31
C ILE A 82 24.78 7.18 -31.36
N GLN A 83 25.51 7.48 -30.29
CA GLN A 83 26.94 7.14 -30.18
C GLN A 83 27.13 5.63 -30.17
N LYS A 84 26.41 4.87 -29.36
CA LYS A 84 26.51 3.39 -29.31
C LYS A 84 26.07 2.75 -30.61
N LEU A 85 25.04 3.30 -31.25
CA LEU A 85 24.59 2.83 -32.55
C LEU A 85 25.67 2.99 -33.61
N LYS A 86 26.41 4.13 -33.62
CA LYS A 86 27.48 4.39 -34.59
C LYS A 86 28.79 3.66 -34.33
N THR A 87 29.14 3.45 -33.02
CA THR A 87 30.46 2.90 -32.66
C THR A 87 30.45 1.39 -32.48
N SER A 88 29.37 0.81 -32.05
CA SER A 88 29.25 -0.62 -31.71
C SER A 88 28.07 -1.32 -32.36
N ASP A 89 27.33 -0.66 -33.24
CA ASP A 89 26.12 -1.19 -33.88
C ASP A 89 25.10 -1.79 -32.86
N THR A 90 25.06 -1.20 -31.65
CA THR A 90 24.19 -1.66 -30.61
C THR A 90 23.05 -0.68 -30.33
N TYR A 91 21.82 -1.22 -30.33
CA TYR A 91 20.62 -0.46 -30.00
C TYR A 91 20.46 -0.40 -28.47
N GLU A 92 21.05 0.61 -27.85
CA GLU A 92 20.93 0.84 -26.42
C GLU A 92 20.41 2.25 -26.11
N ARG A 93 19.66 2.42 -25.03
CA ARG A 93 19.15 3.70 -24.56
C ARG A 93 20.11 4.37 -23.58
N ALA A 94 20.14 5.70 -23.56
CA ALA A 94 20.77 6.49 -22.53
C ALA A 94 19.82 6.61 -21.35
N VAL A 95 19.99 5.75 -20.33
CA VAL A 95 19.02 5.57 -19.24
C VAL A 95 19.25 6.48 -18.04
N ASP A 96 20.38 7.20 -18.00
CA ASP A 96 20.71 8.05 -16.83
C ASP A 96 19.74 9.24 -16.73
N GLY A 97 19.18 9.43 -15.53
CA GLY A 97 18.14 10.43 -15.27
C GLY A 97 16.72 10.01 -15.66
N TYR A 98 16.54 8.81 -16.19
CA TYR A 98 15.24 8.24 -16.57
C TYR A 98 14.81 7.13 -15.58
N LEU A 99 13.57 6.63 -15.77
CA LEU A 99 12.97 5.60 -14.91
C LEU A 99 13.94 4.43 -14.58
N PRO A 100 14.72 3.86 -15.52
CA PRO A 100 15.58 2.72 -15.20
C PRO A 100 16.65 2.98 -14.14
N THR A 101 16.95 4.24 -13.82
CA THR A 101 17.96 4.61 -12.83
C THR A 101 17.35 5.23 -11.57
N ALA A 102 16.04 5.29 -11.46
CA ALA A 102 15.34 5.91 -10.33
C ALA A 102 15.05 4.92 -9.20
N ASP A 103 15.18 5.40 -7.97
CA ASP A 103 14.79 4.67 -6.74
C ASP A 103 13.30 4.79 -6.46
N VAL A 104 12.72 5.97 -6.71
CA VAL A 104 11.30 6.27 -6.53
C VAL A 104 10.75 6.83 -7.82
N VAL A 105 9.70 6.23 -8.33
CA VAL A 105 9.06 6.60 -9.59
C VAL A 105 7.63 7.04 -9.33
N PHE A 106 7.24 8.18 -9.92
CA PHE A 106 5.85 8.64 -9.95
C PHE A 106 5.36 8.78 -11.39
N LEU A 107 4.30 8.05 -11.73
CA LEU A 107 3.68 8.08 -13.06
C LEU A 107 2.24 8.56 -12.92
N ASP A 108 1.97 9.80 -13.32
CA ASP A 108 0.61 10.35 -13.30
C ASP A 108 -0.14 10.00 -14.59
N GLU A 109 -1.47 9.86 -14.49
CA GLU A 109 -2.36 9.49 -15.60
C GLU A 109 -1.92 8.19 -16.32
N ILE A 110 -1.58 7.17 -15.53
CA ILE A 110 -0.93 5.93 -16.00
C ILE A 110 -1.66 5.23 -17.14
N TRP A 111 -3.00 5.31 -17.18
CA TRP A 111 -3.80 4.63 -18.21
C TRP A 111 -3.72 5.29 -19.59
N LYS A 112 -3.18 6.51 -19.69
CA LYS A 112 -2.94 7.20 -20.97
C LYS A 112 -1.70 6.72 -21.68
N ALA A 113 -0.87 5.90 -21.04
CA ALA A 113 0.33 5.33 -21.63
C ALA A 113 -0.01 4.41 -22.82
N GLY A 114 0.76 4.51 -23.90
CA GLY A 114 0.61 3.63 -25.06
C GLY A 114 1.07 2.19 -24.75
N PRO A 115 0.66 1.19 -25.58
CA PRO A 115 0.94 -0.24 -25.34
C PRO A 115 2.42 -0.58 -25.17
N ALA A 116 3.31 0.09 -25.87
CA ALA A 116 4.76 -0.13 -25.76
C ALA A 116 5.31 0.22 -24.38
N ILE A 117 4.83 1.32 -23.81
CA ILE A 117 5.18 1.75 -22.45
C ILE A 117 4.59 0.78 -21.43
N GLN A 118 3.29 0.43 -21.57
CA GLN A 118 2.59 -0.49 -20.67
C GLN A 118 3.30 -1.84 -20.60
N ASN A 119 3.65 -2.43 -21.74
CA ASN A 119 4.35 -3.73 -21.79
C ASN A 119 5.72 -3.65 -21.10
N THR A 120 6.47 -2.56 -21.25
CA THR A 120 7.73 -2.38 -20.54
C THR A 120 7.52 -2.22 -19.04
N LEU A 121 6.50 -1.48 -18.62
CA LEU A 121 6.15 -1.33 -17.21
C LEU A 121 5.74 -2.65 -16.55
N LEU A 122 5.15 -3.57 -17.30
CA LEU A 122 4.83 -4.91 -16.78
C LEU A 122 6.07 -5.65 -16.27
N THR A 123 7.19 -5.57 -16.99
CA THR A 123 8.47 -6.17 -16.59
C THR A 123 9.13 -5.35 -15.47
N VAL A 124 9.15 -4.03 -15.59
CA VAL A 124 9.70 -3.10 -14.58
C VAL A 124 9.07 -3.32 -13.21
N ILE A 125 7.76 -3.42 -13.14
CA ILE A 125 7.04 -3.55 -11.87
C ILE A 125 7.25 -4.93 -11.24
N ASN A 126 7.22 -6.00 -12.04
CA ASN A 126 7.30 -7.36 -11.50
C ASN A 126 8.71 -7.82 -11.20
N GLU A 127 9.60 -7.60 -12.14
CA GLU A 127 10.92 -8.22 -12.16
C GLU A 127 12.01 -7.24 -11.75
N LYS A 128 11.67 -5.94 -11.70
CA LYS A 128 12.61 -4.84 -11.51
C LYS A 128 13.78 -4.92 -12.50
N LEU A 129 13.48 -5.35 -13.71
CA LEU A 129 14.41 -5.47 -14.81
C LEU A 129 13.99 -4.56 -15.96
N PHE A 130 14.97 -3.99 -16.63
CA PHE A 130 14.79 -3.25 -17.87
C PHE A 130 15.70 -3.81 -18.95
N ARG A 131 15.13 -4.18 -20.08
CA ARG A 131 15.88 -4.68 -21.22
C ARG A 131 16.38 -3.52 -22.07
N ASN A 132 17.67 -3.28 -22.03
CA ASN A 132 18.34 -2.24 -22.80
C ASN A 132 19.19 -2.85 -23.94
N GLY A 133 18.59 -3.00 -25.10
CA GLY A 133 19.18 -3.76 -26.20
C GLY A 133 19.30 -5.24 -25.86
N ILE A 134 20.53 -5.74 -25.84
CA ILE A 134 20.84 -7.14 -25.46
C ILE A 134 21.10 -7.34 -23.97
N ARG A 135 21.21 -6.23 -23.22
CA ARG A 135 21.53 -6.28 -21.78
C ARG A 135 20.26 -6.13 -20.95
N GLU A 136 20.20 -6.88 -19.87
CA GLU A 136 19.22 -6.65 -18.82
C GLU A 136 19.86 -5.82 -17.71
N ILE A 137 19.16 -4.76 -17.28
CA ILE A 137 19.57 -3.83 -16.22
C ILE A 137 18.65 -4.07 -15.04
N GLU A 138 19.22 -4.42 -13.89
CA GLU A 138 18.49 -4.46 -12.62
C GLU A 138 18.23 -3.02 -12.15
N LEU A 139 16.96 -2.71 -11.85
CA LEU A 139 16.56 -1.37 -11.44
C LEU A 139 16.73 -1.18 -9.93
N PRO A 140 17.26 -0.03 -9.49
CA PRO A 140 17.33 0.30 -8.07
C PRO A 140 15.97 0.64 -7.45
N LEU A 141 14.89 0.32 -8.16
CA LEU A 141 13.52 0.71 -7.88
C LEU A 141 13.03 0.18 -6.54
N LYS A 142 12.80 1.08 -5.60
CA LYS A 142 12.22 0.82 -4.27
C LYS A 142 10.71 0.96 -4.28
N LEU A 143 10.21 1.96 -5.02
CA LEU A 143 8.78 2.25 -5.09
C LEU A 143 8.39 2.81 -6.45
N LEU A 144 7.32 2.28 -7.02
CA LEU A 144 6.59 2.90 -8.11
C LEU A 144 5.20 3.29 -7.62
N VAL A 145 4.90 4.58 -7.68
CA VAL A 145 3.57 5.14 -7.42
C VAL A 145 2.96 5.54 -8.75
N ALA A 146 1.85 4.94 -9.10
CA ALA A 146 1.03 5.40 -10.20
C ALA A 146 -0.13 6.27 -9.69
N ALA A 147 -0.62 7.17 -10.50
CA ALA A 147 -1.83 7.92 -10.21
C ALA A 147 -2.76 7.94 -11.42
N SER A 148 -4.06 7.99 -11.14
CA SER A 148 -5.09 8.20 -12.15
C SER A 148 -6.34 8.83 -11.54
N ASN A 149 -7.13 9.46 -12.38
CA ASN A 149 -8.45 9.97 -12.02
C ASN A 149 -9.56 8.94 -12.28
N GLU A 150 -9.27 7.91 -13.06
CA GLU A 150 -10.20 6.88 -13.53
C GLU A 150 -9.61 5.47 -13.38
N LEU A 151 -10.48 4.48 -13.43
CA LEU A 151 -10.08 3.07 -13.52
C LEU A 151 -9.59 2.73 -14.94
N PRO A 152 -8.82 1.63 -15.11
CA PRO A 152 -8.46 1.15 -16.43
C PRO A 152 -9.73 0.80 -17.23
N ALA A 153 -9.76 1.17 -18.50
CA ALA A 153 -10.84 0.81 -19.38
C ALA A 153 -10.90 -0.72 -19.57
N LYS A 154 -12.11 -1.29 -19.42
CA LYS A 154 -12.32 -2.74 -19.57
C LYS A 154 -12.09 -3.16 -21.04
N GLY A 155 -11.38 -4.26 -21.23
CA GLY A 155 -11.15 -4.83 -22.57
C GLY A 155 -10.02 -4.17 -23.37
N GLU A 156 -9.26 -3.25 -22.81
CA GLU A 156 -8.09 -2.61 -23.43
C GLU A 156 -6.77 -3.29 -23.06
N GLY A 157 -6.81 -4.44 -22.35
CA GLY A 157 -5.60 -5.18 -21.95
C GLY A 157 -4.86 -4.56 -20.75
N LEU A 158 -5.48 -3.60 -20.07
CA LEU A 158 -4.91 -2.89 -18.92
C LEU A 158 -5.03 -3.68 -17.62
N GLU A 159 -5.83 -4.74 -17.62
CA GLU A 159 -6.09 -5.59 -16.44
C GLU A 159 -4.80 -6.20 -15.90
N ALA A 160 -3.87 -6.52 -16.80
CA ALA A 160 -2.57 -7.07 -16.43
C ALA A 160 -1.70 -6.06 -15.67
N LEU A 161 -1.74 -4.78 -16.05
CA LEU A 161 -1.04 -3.69 -15.36
C LEU A 161 -1.75 -3.35 -14.05
N TRP A 162 -3.09 -3.32 -14.05
CA TRP A 162 -3.90 -3.12 -12.85
C TRP A 162 -3.63 -4.17 -11.77
N ASP A 163 -3.48 -5.45 -12.15
CA ASP A 163 -3.18 -6.54 -11.21
C ASP A 163 -1.81 -6.38 -10.53
N ARG A 164 -0.88 -5.63 -11.12
CA ARG A 164 0.47 -5.41 -10.57
C ARG A 164 0.53 -4.35 -9.49
N PHE A 165 -0.44 -3.45 -9.45
CA PHE A 165 -0.56 -2.52 -8.32
C PHE A 165 -1.18 -3.25 -7.14
N VAL A 166 -0.31 -3.64 -6.20
CA VAL A 166 -0.72 -4.43 -5.03
C VAL A 166 -1.56 -3.61 -4.09
N ILE A 167 -1.14 -2.39 -3.79
CA ILE A 167 -1.88 -1.45 -2.94
C ILE A 167 -2.62 -0.44 -3.82
N ARG A 168 -3.91 -0.32 -3.58
CA ARG A 168 -4.81 0.58 -4.27
C ARG A 168 -5.47 1.51 -3.28
N ILE A 169 -5.29 2.81 -3.47
CA ILE A 169 -5.76 3.81 -2.52
C ILE A 169 -6.65 4.81 -3.24
N GLU A 170 -7.84 5.02 -2.73
CA GLU A 170 -8.71 6.11 -3.15
C GLU A 170 -8.31 7.37 -2.40
N SER A 171 -7.68 8.31 -3.09
CA SER A 171 -7.29 9.61 -2.54
C SER A 171 -8.46 10.58 -2.65
N ARG A 172 -8.88 11.13 -1.52
CA ARG A 172 -10.07 11.98 -1.39
C ARG A 172 -9.70 13.43 -1.06
N PRO A 173 -10.56 14.40 -1.38
CA PRO A 173 -10.39 15.78 -0.91
C PRO A 173 -10.38 15.88 0.61
N ILE A 174 -9.84 16.99 1.12
CA ILE A 174 -9.86 17.31 2.55
C ILE A 174 -11.31 17.38 3.03
N ARG A 175 -11.61 16.71 4.16
CA ARG A 175 -12.96 16.61 4.73
C ARG A 175 -13.16 17.45 5.97
N GLN A 176 -12.10 17.56 6.78
CA GLN A 176 -12.17 18.31 8.04
C GLN A 176 -12.01 19.80 7.77
N GLU A 177 -13.01 20.57 8.18
CA GLU A 177 -13.03 22.03 8.02
C GLU A 177 -11.80 22.71 8.61
N LYS A 178 -11.28 22.20 9.74
CA LYS A 178 -10.07 22.69 10.36
C LYS A 178 -8.88 22.58 9.41
N ASN A 179 -8.65 21.40 8.83
CA ASN A 179 -7.54 21.12 7.92
C ASN A 179 -7.68 21.92 6.62
N PHE A 180 -8.92 22.09 6.14
CA PHE A 180 -9.19 22.90 4.96
C PHE A 180 -8.83 24.38 5.20
N ARG A 181 -9.20 24.95 6.36
CA ARG A 181 -8.82 26.32 6.73
C ARG A 181 -7.33 26.50 6.91
N GLU A 182 -6.67 25.55 7.56
CA GLU A 182 -5.20 25.56 7.71
C GLU A 182 -4.52 25.56 6.34
N MET A 183 -4.94 24.71 5.41
CA MET A 183 -4.44 24.68 4.03
C MET A 183 -4.61 26.02 3.32
N LEU A 184 -5.74 26.72 3.50
CA LEU A 184 -6.00 28.01 2.87
C LEU A 184 -5.14 29.12 3.45
N LEU A 185 -4.79 29.05 4.74
CA LEU A 185 -3.98 30.04 5.44
C LEU A 185 -2.47 29.78 5.28
N GLU A 186 -2.10 28.60 4.81
CA GLU A 186 -0.70 28.24 4.58
C GLU A 186 -0.14 29.12 3.45
N VAL A 187 0.61 30.15 3.84
CA VAL A 187 1.37 30.95 2.89
C VAL A 187 2.42 30.03 2.30
N LYS A 188 2.42 29.86 0.98
CA LYS A 188 3.48 29.12 0.27
C LYS A 188 4.82 29.74 0.67
N SER A 189 5.44 29.20 1.71
CA SER A 189 6.89 29.32 1.83
C SER A 189 7.46 28.59 0.63
N GLU A 190 8.43 29.14 -0.05
CA GLU A 190 9.09 28.52 -1.21
C GLU A 190 9.64 27.09 -0.90
N ALA A 191 9.63 26.70 0.37
CA ALA A 191 9.93 25.37 0.91
C ALA A 191 8.69 24.46 1.06
N GLY A 192 7.51 24.83 0.56
CA GLY A 192 6.28 24.06 0.70
C GLY A 192 6.40 22.68 0.05
N GLY A 193 6.54 21.65 0.88
CA GLY A 193 6.47 20.25 0.44
C GLY A 193 7.72 19.66 -0.17
N GLN A 194 8.84 20.37 -0.25
CA GLN A 194 10.14 19.76 -0.54
C GLN A 194 10.79 19.35 0.78
N CYS A 195 11.18 18.07 0.89
CA CYS A 195 12.18 17.72 1.87
C CYS A 195 13.27 18.75 1.78
N SER A 196 13.62 19.37 2.88
CA SER A 196 14.66 20.41 2.94
C SER A 196 16.05 19.83 2.58
N ALA A 197 16.14 19.21 1.42
CA ALA A 197 17.38 18.81 0.78
C ALA A 197 18.18 20.05 0.30
N ALA A 198 17.54 21.24 0.27
CA ALA A 198 18.20 22.49 -0.10
C ALA A 198 19.18 23.01 0.95
N GLU A 199 19.16 22.51 2.19
CA GLU A 199 20.07 22.98 3.25
C GLU A 199 20.84 21.85 3.94
N GLY A 200 21.43 20.91 3.24
CA GLY A 200 22.49 20.05 3.77
C GLY A 200 22.17 19.18 5.01
N LYS A 201 20.98 19.26 5.59
CA LYS A 201 20.50 18.40 6.68
C LYS A 201 19.71 17.25 6.11
N ALA A 202 20.41 16.21 5.68
CA ALA A 202 19.80 14.91 5.38
C ALA A 202 18.90 14.54 6.57
N ASN A 203 17.63 14.17 6.32
CA ASN A 203 16.77 13.64 7.37
C ASN A 203 17.52 12.49 8.06
N SER A 204 17.83 12.67 9.35
CA SER A 204 18.59 11.68 10.12
C SER A 204 17.90 10.31 10.16
N ASN A 205 16.58 10.30 9.94
CA ASN A 205 15.75 9.11 9.95
C ASN A 205 15.63 8.44 8.58
N ALA A 206 16.12 9.09 7.49
CA ALA A 206 16.05 8.53 6.14
C ALA A 206 16.85 7.21 6.03
N ILE A 207 16.30 6.28 5.29
CA ILE A 207 16.79 4.91 5.10
C ILE A 207 17.94 4.93 4.09
N THR A 208 19.10 4.33 4.43
CA THR A 208 20.21 4.20 3.48
C THR A 208 19.99 3.03 2.52
N ALA A 209 20.78 2.96 1.45
CA ALA A 209 20.71 1.85 0.51
C ALA A 209 21.13 0.51 1.16
N GLU A 210 22.13 0.55 2.03
CA GLU A 210 22.63 -0.60 2.79
C GLU A 210 21.53 -1.12 3.74
N GLU A 211 20.95 -0.22 4.54
CA GLU A 211 19.84 -0.56 5.44
C GLU A 211 18.67 -1.17 4.68
N TYR A 212 18.30 -0.59 3.54
CA TYR A 212 17.22 -1.12 2.71
C TYR A 212 17.48 -2.56 2.25
N ALA A 213 18.70 -2.84 1.80
CA ALA A 213 19.10 -4.18 1.36
C ALA A 213 19.11 -5.20 2.51
N GLU A 214 19.59 -4.79 3.70
CA GLU A 214 19.56 -5.62 4.91
C GLU A 214 18.13 -5.90 5.38
N TRP A 215 17.30 -4.87 5.42
CA TRP A 215 15.89 -4.98 5.83
C TRP A 215 15.08 -5.85 4.89
N SER A 216 15.32 -5.75 3.58
CA SER A 216 14.67 -6.63 2.60
C SER A 216 14.91 -8.12 2.92
N LYS A 217 16.17 -8.48 3.28
CA LYS A 217 16.50 -9.85 3.69
C LYS A 217 15.91 -10.23 5.05
N ALA A 218 15.81 -9.27 5.98
CA ALA A 218 15.22 -9.52 7.29
C ALA A 218 13.71 -9.73 7.18
N ILE A 219 13.01 -8.97 6.34
CA ILE A 219 11.58 -9.11 6.06
C ILE A 219 11.26 -10.51 5.54
N ASP A 220 12.09 -11.07 4.65
CA ASP A 220 11.86 -12.40 4.10
C ASP A 220 11.96 -13.52 5.16
N ARG A 221 12.63 -13.26 6.29
CA ARG A 221 12.78 -14.21 7.42
C ARG A 221 11.68 -14.11 8.47
N ILE A 222 10.80 -13.10 8.40
CA ILE A 222 9.68 -12.94 9.32
C ILE A 222 8.75 -14.16 9.21
N GLY A 223 8.48 -14.80 10.36
CA GLY A 223 7.59 -15.95 10.46
C GLY A 223 6.13 -15.60 10.23
N VAL A 224 5.31 -16.60 9.97
CA VAL A 224 3.84 -16.44 9.81
C VAL A 224 3.16 -17.48 10.68
N LYS A 225 2.26 -17.03 11.56
CA LYS A 225 1.48 -17.92 12.43
C LYS A 225 0.35 -18.59 11.66
N GLU A 226 -0.03 -19.79 12.08
CA GLU A 226 -1.12 -20.55 11.44
C GLU A 226 -2.44 -19.78 11.48
N GLU A 227 -2.76 -19.11 12.59
CA GLU A 227 -3.95 -18.27 12.71
C GLU A 227 -4.07 -17.18 11.64
N VAL A 228 -2.94 -16.65 11.16
CA VAL A 228 -2.89 -15.68 10.04
C VAL A 228 -3.24 -16.35 8.73
N LEU A 229 -2.73 -17.55 8.48
CA LEU A 229 -3.03 -18.33 7.28
C LEU A 229 -4.51 -18.75 7.24
N ASP A 230 -5.07 -19.12 8.38
CA ASP A 230 -6.49 -19.44 8.52
C ASP A 230 -7.37 -18.22 8.23
N ALA A 231 -7.01 -17.05 8.78
CA ALA A 231 -7.71 -15.80 8.51
C ALA A 231 -7.65 -15.41 7.04
N ILE A 232 -6.48 -15.52 6.38
CA ILE A 232 -6.33 -15.30 4.93
C ILE A 232 -7.22 -16.27 4.13
N SER A 233 -7.25 -17.53 4.53
CA SER A 233 -8.06 -18.56 3.88
C SER A 233 -9.56 -18.27 4.01
N ALA A 234 -10.00 -17.78 5.17
CA ALA A 234 -11.38 -17.34 5.41
C ALA A 234 -11.73 -16.12 4.55
N ILE A 235 -10.85 -15.12 4.49
CA ILE A 235 -11.01 -13.94 3.63
C ILE A 235 -11.12 -14.37 2.17
N ARG A 236 -10.20 -15.21 1.67
CA ARG A 236 -10.21 -15.71 0.29
C ARG A 236 -11.51 -16.43 -0.08
N LYS A 237 -12.05 -17.25 0.84
CA LYS A 237 -13.34 -17.91 0.64
C LYS A 237 -14.48 -16.90 0.56
N SER A 238 -14.48 -15.90 1.42
CA SER A 238 -15.53 -14.89 1.49
C SER A 238 -15.54 -13.93 0.28
N LEU A 239 -14.38 -13.70 -0.36
CA LEU A 239 -14.28 -12.90 -1.58
C LEU A 239 -15.02 -13.50 -2.79
N ARG A 240 -15.41 -14.79 -2.74
CA ARG A 240 -16.20 -15.44 -3.80
C ARG A 240 -17.64 -14.94 -3.90
N ALA A 241 -18.13 -14.27 -2.85
CA ALA A 241 -19.50 -13.81 -2.77
C ALA A 241 -19.60 -12.52 -1.92
N VAL A 242 -19.06 -11.42 -2.45
CA VAL A 242 -19.10 -10.10 -1.79
C VAL A 242 -20.41 -9.39 -2.10
N ASN A 243 -21.10 -8.94 -1.07
CA ASN A 243 -22.27 -8.08 -1.23
C ASN A 243 -21.80 -6.63 -1.30
N VAL A 244 -21.97 -6.00 -2.45
CA VAL A 244 -21.55 -4.59 -2.68
C VAL A 244 -22.66 -3.62 -2.33
N ASP A 245 -23.93 -3.98 -2.59
CA ASP A 245 -25.14 -3.20 -2.29
C ASP A 245 -26.22 -4.07 -1.62
N GLU A 246 -27.16 -3.44 -0.87
CA GLU A 246 -28.25 -4.14 -0.20
C GLU A 246 -29.22 -4.87 -1.17
N ALA A 247 -29.30 -4.41 -2.42
CA ALA A 247 -30.15 -4.98 -3.48
C ALA A 247 -29.36 -5.74 -4.55
N ALA A 248 -28.03 -5.86 -4.41
CA ALA A 248 -27.18 -6.27 -5.51
C ALA A 248 -26.87 -7.77 -5.53
N GLU A 249 -26.58 -8.24 -6.72
CA GLU A 249 -25.98 -9.54 -6.96
C GLU A 249 -24.63 -9.65 -6.23
N ARG A 250 -24.38 -10.84 -5.65
CA ARG A 250 -23.09 -11.16 -5.05
C ARG A 250 -22.02 -11.16 -6.12
N ARG A 251 -20.99 -10.35 -5.93
CA ARG A 251 -19.84 -10.28 -6.85
C ARG A 251 -18.70 -11.16 -6.38
N HIS A 252 -18.07 -11.85 -7.32
CA HIS A 252 -16.82 -12.55 -7.08
C HIS A 252 -15.67 -11.60 -7.32
N VAL A 253 -14.97 -11.23 -6.25
CA VAL A 253 -13.75 -10.43 -6.34
C VAL A 253 -12.55 -11.35 -6.53
N TYR A 254 -12.00 -11.33 -7.74
CA TYR A 254 -10.83 -12.13 -8.08
C TYR A 254 -9.54 -11.46 -7.59
N VAL A 255 -8.72 -12.24 -6.91
CA VAL A 255 -7.36 -11.84 -6.48
C VAL A 255 -6.39 -12.93 -6.96
N SER A 256 -5.39 -12.55 -7.75
CA SER A 256 -4.42 -13.49 -8.32
C SER A 256 -3.52 -14.10 -7.23
N ASP A 257 -3.03 -15.34 -7.46
CA ASP A 257 -2.10 -15.99 -6.53
C ASP A 257 -0.79 -15.20 -6.36
N ARG A 258 -0.34 -14.53 -7.42
CA ARG A 258 0.78 -13.57 -7.36
C ARG A 258 0.50 -12.47 -6.36
N ARG A 259 -0.69 -11.84 -6.43
CA ARG A 259 -1.07 -10.77 -5.51
C ARG A 259 -1.12 -11.26 -4.07
N TRP A 260 -1.63 -12.46 -3.80
CA TRP A 260 -1.58 -13.07 -2.47
C TRP A 260 -0.15 -13.23 -1.94
N LYS A 261 0.79 -13.63 -2.80
CA LYS A 261 2.21 -13.72 -2.45
C LYS A 261 2.80 -12.35 -2.09
N ASN A 262 2.47 -11.32 -2.85
CA ASN A 262 2.92 -9.95 -2.59
C ASN A 262 2.26 -9.36 -1.33
N ILE A 263 0.98 -9.66 -1.08
CA ILE A 263 0.30 -9.33 0.18
C ILE A 263 1.03 -9.95 1.37
N MET A 264 1.43 -11.21 1.28
CA MET A 264 2.20 -11.86 2.35
C MET A 264 3.51 -11.11 2.65
N ARG A 265 4.20 -10.60 1.62
CA ARG A 265 5.39 -9.78 1.81
C ARG A 265 5.07 -8.45 2.49
N LEU A 266 3.95 -7.80 2.16
CA LEU A 266 3.45 -6.61 2.86
C LEU A 266 3.19 -6.89 4.35
N LEU A 267 2.57 -8.02 4.69
CA LEU A 267 2.30 -8.42 6.07
C LEU A 267 3.60 -8.63 6.85
N ARG A 268 4.58 -9.30 6.28
CA ARG A 268 5.91 -9.46 6.87
C ARG A 268 6.59 -8.11 7.08
N THR A 269 6.47 -7.20 6.11
CA THR A 269 7.01 -5.83 6.22
C THR A 269 6.32 -5.07 7.36
N SER A 270 5.01 -5.20 7.53
CA SER A 270 4.28 -4.59 8.65
C SER A 270 4.79 -5.10 10.01
N ALA A 271 4.97 -6.41 10.14
CA ALA A 271 5.52 -7.01 11.36
C ALA A 271 6.96 -6.51 11.63
N PHE A 272 7.80 -6.45 10.59
CA PHE A 272 9.16 -5.92 10.67
C PHE A 272 9.20 -4.47 11.15
N MET A 273 8.37 -3.59 10.59
CA MET A 273 8.29 -2.17 11.00
C MET A 273 7.89 -2.00 12.47
N GLN A 274 7.20 -2.98 13.05
CA GLN A 274 6.77 -3.02 14.44
C GLN A 274 7.70 -3.83 15.35
N ASP A 275 8.92 -4.13 14.91
CA ASP A 275 9.92 -4.90 15.64
C ASP A 275 9.44 -6.30 16.07
N ARG A 276 8.57 -6.93 15.27
CA ARG A 276 8.05 -8.29 15.54
C ARG A 276 8.73 -9.33 14.65
N ALA A 277 8.99 -10.50 15.22
CA ALA A 277 9.57 -11.63 14.50
C ALA A 277 8.55 -12.44 13.68
N GLU A 278 7.26 -12.22 13.93
CA GLU A 278 6.17 -12.97 13.29
C GLU A 278 5.02 -12.04 12.90
N VAL A 279 4.36 -12.37 11.81
CA VAL A 279 3.12 -11.71 11.36
C VAL A 279 2.00 -12.05 12.36
N ALA A 280 1.26 -11.04 12.77
CA ALA A 280 0.09 -11.18 13.64
C ALA A 280 -1.21 -10.85 12.88
N VAL A 281 -2.34 -11.25 13.43
CA VAL A 281 -3.67 -11.04 12.83
C VAL A 281 -3.96 -9.55 12.58
N CYS A 282 -3.47 -8.65 13.43
CA CYS A 282 -3.65 -7.20 13.23
C CYS A 282 -2.99 -6.66 11.96
N ASP A 283 -1.94 -7.31 11.44
CA ASP A 283 -1.29 -6.90 10.18
C ASP A 283 -2.22 -7.07 8.98
N LEU A 284 -3.25 -7.90 9.09
CA LEU A 284 -4.24 -8.10 8.03
C LEU A 284 -5.20 -6.91 7.86
N LEU A 285 -5.30 -5.99 8.83
CA LEU A 285 -6.24 -4.87 8.75
C LEU A 285 -6.11 -4.05 7.46
N PRO A 286 -4.92 -3.66 6.98
CA PRO A 286 -4.78 -2.85 5.78
C PRO A 286 -4.94 -3.62 4.46
N ILE A 287 -5.04 -4.97 4.45
CA ILE A 287 -5.05 -5.73 3.19
C ILE A 287 -6.28 -5.47 2.32
N TYR A 288 -7.37 -4.92 2.87
CA TYR A 288 -8.51 -4.54 2.04
C TYR A 288 -8.11 -3.56 0.92
N HIS A 289 -7.06 -2.75 1.11
CA HIS A 289 -6.48 -1.92 0.06
C HIS A 289 -5.82 -2.72 -1.08
N CYS A 290 -5.58 -4.02 -0.86
CA CYS A 290 -4.98 -4.91 -1.85
C CYS A 290 -6.00 -5.79 -2.57
N LEU A 291 -7.27 -5.80 -2.15
CA LEU A 291 -8.25 -6.80 -2.58
C LEU A 291 -9.28 -6.29 -3.57
N TRP A 292 -9.74 -5.03 -3.43
CA TRP A 292 -10.81 -4.50 -4.28
C TRP A 292 -10.35 -4.27 -5.73
N GLN A 293 -11.30 -4.38 -6.67
CA GLN A 293 -11.10 -4.10 -8.09
C GLN A 293 -11.77 -2.77 -8.49
N GLU A 294 -12.92 -2.47 -7.90
CA GLU A 294 -13.70 -1.25 -8.11
C GLU A 294 -13.87 -0.53 -6.76
N PRO A 295 -13.84 0.83 -6.70
CA PRO A 295 -13.94 1.58 -5.46
C PRO A 295 -15.19 1.26 -4.62
N GLU A 296 -16.29 0.88 -5.27
CA GLU A 296 -17.57 0.52 -4.65
C GLU A 296 -17.45 -0.75 -3.80
N GLU A 297 -16.55 -1.66 -4.14
CA GLU A 297 -16.31 -2.90 -3.41
C GLU A 297 -15.54 -2.69 -2.10
N ARG A 298 -14.81 -1.56 -1.99
CA ARG A 298 -13.83 -1.33 -0.92
C ARG A 298 -14.42 -1.45 0.48
N ASP A 299 -15.57 -0.81 0.72
CA ASP A 299 -16.17 -0.78 2.07
C ASP A 299 -16.75 -2.14 2.45
N ALA A 300 -17.33 -2.86 1.49
CA ALA A 300 -17.80 -4.24 1.67
C ALA A 300 -16.63 -5.20 1.96
N ILE A 301 -15.53 -5.08 1.23
CA ILE A 301 -14.31 -5.88 1.45
C ILE A 301 -13.66 -5.54 2.80
N ARG A 302 -13.64 -4.25 3.16
CA ARG A 302 -13.16 -3.83 4.49
C ARG A 302 -13.96 -4.48 5.61
N ALA A 303 -15.30 -4.44 5.53
CA ALA A 303 -16.18 -5.08 6.49
C ALA A 303 -15.95 -6.59 6.56
N LEU A 304 -15.76 -7.24 5.40
CA LEU A 304 -15.44 -8.66 5.29
C LEU A 304 -14.12 -9.00 5.98
N VAL A 305 -13.05 -8.22 5.74
CA VAL A 305 -11.75 -8.42 6.39
C VAL A 305 -11.90 -8.28 7.90
N ILE A 306 -12.53 -7.20 8.38
CA ILE A 306 -12.77 -6.99 9.82
C ILE A 306 -13.54 -8.16 10.40
N LYS A 307 -14.61 -8.61 9.77
CA LYS A 307 -15.39 -9.77 10.23
C LYS A 307 -14.52 -11.02 10.33
N ALA A 308 -13.72 -11.32 9.30
CA ALA A 308 -12.85 -12.51 9.30
C ALA A 308 -11.80 -12.48 10.42
N LEU A 309 -11.31 -11.29 10.80
CA LEU A 309 -10.33 -11.13 11.87
C LEU A 309 -10.92 -11.29 13.26
N PHE A 310 -12.13 -10.81 13.46
CA PHE A 310 -12.75 -10.76 14.80
C PHE A 310 -13.76 -11.89 15.05
N ALA A 311 -14.25 -12.59 14.02
CA ALA A 311 -15.21 -13.68 14.19
C ALA A 311 -14.76 -14.76 15.20
N PRO A 312 -13.51 -15.28 15.14
CA PRO A 312 -13.06 -16.29 16.11
C PRO A 312 -13.08 -15.80 17.57
N HIS A 313 -12.83 -14.52 17.77
CA HIS A 313 -12.88 -13.91 19.11
C HIS A 313 -14.31 -13.61 19.56
N ALA A 314 -15.18 -13.19 18.64
CA ALA A 314 -16.60 -12.97 18.93
C ALA A 314 -17.29 -14.26 19.31
N ASP A 315 -17.06 -15.36 18.58
CA ASP A 315 -17.62 -16.67 18.88
C ASP A 315 -17.14 -17.16 20.26
N LYS A 316 -15.86 -17.03 20.57
CA LYS A 316 -15.30 -17.36 21.87
C LYS A 316 -15.89 -16.54 23.01
N LEU A 317 -16.13 -15.24 22.78
CA LEU A 317 -16.79 -14.38 23.76
C LEU A 317 -18.25 -14.80 24.01
N VAL A 318 -18.98 -15.21 22.94
CA VAL A 318 -20.34 -15.73 23.06
C VAL A 318 -20.36 -17.06 23.84
N GLU A 319 -19.42 -17.96 23.52
CA GLU A 319 -19.27 -19.22 24.28
C GLU A 319 -18.99 -18.97 25.77
N MET A 320 -18.02 -18.08 26.06
CA MET A 320 -17.71 -17.71 27.46
C MET A 320 -18.91 -17.07 28.16
N LYS A 321 -19.65 -16.18 27.52
CA LYS A 321 -20.87 -15.58 28.04
C LYS A 321 -21.93 -16.64 28.34
N ASN A 322 -22.13 -17.60 27.43
CA ASN A 322 -23.09 -18.67 27.60
C ASN A 322 -22.70 -19.61 28.76
N ALA A 323 -21.41 -20.00 28.83
CA ALA A 323 -20.88 -20.80 29.91
C ALA A 323 -21.05 -20.10 31.27
N LEU A 324 -20.73 -18.80 31.34
CA LEU A 324 -20.93 -18.02 32.55
C LEU A 324 -22.42 -17.91 32.94
N ALA A 325 -23.31 -17.74 31.97
CA ALA A 325 -24.76 -17.71 32.25
C ALA A 325 -25.28 -19.05 32.76
N GLU A 326 -24.76 -20.17 32.25
CA GLU A 326 -25.07 -21.51 32.75
C GLU A 326 -24.55 -21.72 34.16
N ASP A 327 -23.33 -21.29 34.47
CA ASP A 327 -22.75 -21.36 35.80
C ASP A 327 -23.56 -20.53 36.83
N ILE A 328 -23.93 -19.32 36.46
CA ILE A 328 -24.80 -18.47 37.30
C ILE A 328 -26.14 -19.14 37.57
N LYS A 329 -26.75 -19.72 36.51
CA LYS A 329 -28.02 -20.44 36.64
C LYS A 329 -27.89 -21.65 37.57
N TYR A 330 -26.80 -22.44 37.40
CA TYR A 330 -26.51 -23.60 38.23
C TYR A 330 -26.31 -23.21 39.70
N HIS A 331 -25.59 -22.16 39.99
CA HIS A 331 -25.38 -21.66 41.36
C HIS A 331 -26.64 -21.04 41.97
N ARG A 332 -27.51 -20.41 41.18
CA ARG A 332 -28.82 -19.93 41.67
C ARG A 332 -29.76 -21.08 42.05
N ILE A 333 -29.74 -22.19 41.31
CA ILE A 333 -30.57 -23.37 41.62
C ILE A 333 -30.08 -24.11 42.87
N ARG A 334 -28.76 -24.10 43.16
CA ARG A 334 -28.17 -24.77 44.34
C ARG A 334 -28.26 -23.98 45.62
N ARG A 335 -28.56 -22.68 45.61
CA ARG A 335 -28.78 -21.89 46.82
C ARG A 335 -30.19 -22.15 47.34
N SER A 336 -30.26 -22.65 48.60
CA SER A 336 -31.52 -22.76 49.35
C SER A 336 -32.17 -21.38 49.45
N PRO A 337 -33.52 -21.32 49.54
CA PRO A 337 -34.28 -20.07 49.61
C PRO A 337 -33.99 -19.16 50.81
N ASP A 338 -33.21 -19.63 51.81
CA ASP A 338 -33.01 -18.93 53.10
C ASP A 338 -31.76 -18.02 53.15
N GLU A 339 -30.88 -18.00 52.16
CA GLU A 339 -29.77 -17.05 52.14
C GLU A 339 -30.01 -15.93 51.12
N GLY A 340 -30.94 -15.04 51.50
CA GLY A 340 -31.17 -13.80 50.79
C GLY A 340 -29.99 -12.84 50.91
N ARG A 341 -29.07 -12.84 49.91
CA ARG A 341 -28.23 -11.69 49.59
C ARG A 341 -28.34 -11.42 48.10
N ASP A 342 -28.94 -10.29 47.85
CA ASP A 342 -29.06 -9.72 46.50
C ASP A 342 -27.68 -9.52 45.85
N TYR A 343 -27.41 -10.25 44.78
CA TYR A 343 -26.24 -10.04 43.90
C TYR A 343 -26.60 -9.19 42.66
N GLU A 344 -27.59 -8.31 42.82
CA GLU A 344 -27.96 -7.38 41.70
C GLU A 344 -27.08 -6.13 41.59
N GLY A 345 -26.00 -6.02 42.42
CA GLY A 345 -25.21 -4.79 42.52
C GLY A 345 -23.82 -4.78 41.89
N GLU A 346 -23.32 -5.87 41.27
CA GLU A 346 -21.92 -5.93 40.83
C GLU A 346 -21.72 -6.37 39.37
N ILE A 347 -22.65 -6.05 38.47
CA ILE A 347 -22.41 -6.18 37.02
C ILE A 347 -22.84 -4.86 36.36
N GLU A 348 -22.05 -3.80 36.51
CA GLU A 348 -21.89 -2.70 35.58
C GLU A 348 -20.50 -2.76 34.89
#